data_e0a0fbd1a45a08f43afa5a29b3774e51
#
_entry.id   e0a0fbd1a45a08f43afa5a29b3774e51
#
_cell.length_a   1.000
_cell.length_b   1.000
_cell.length_c   1.000
_cell.angle_alpha   90.00
_cell.angle_beta   90.00
_cell.angle_gamma   90.00
#
_symmetry.space_group_name_H-M   'P 1'
#
loop_
_entity.id
_entity.type
_entity.pdbx_description
1 polymer ?
#
loop_
_entity_poly.entity_id
_entity_poly.type
_entity_poly.pdbx_seq_one_letter_code
_entity_poly.pdbx_strand_id
1 'polypeptide(L)'
;MIIGNELKRPRRSDRAPRAVRRARPHGLPAIGMEAEFATIIDDVQVRPEDVFGSPRHIVRGPMVHRTGRSYHLPTGGAVYFDTGVIELATPMIEIARGCGARGTRSLWESLGFLREELDAWEQRHTRSVRLVGFSTHYNVSFDVPADESTNDRSVERLAFLLTHVLAAPVMLLAANRRSTGVGVRPRGDRIEVTADFTPDAALMAATATLIVGIVRDVMAWPSYDLAELARRGIPIVQGFSPVVHSSRQGWVARHACFPANPFTCDVNAPMWATSTGQRLSLRQMAGRTTREFWRSIRTLGDPLSLQLIAAVMRGRAPSLLELPNRPDAYDDVGRLCRWDDLFPLTLLPRSRFERVLGHAIAGRRVRMDGSWHRPIGVRGWSHVVFRRERDGVRRVMSLDEMLAHLDAWDRTADRRMSERRIAALARREIERRMLADRRARQEALDQQRRAMDQVGEVLDPSTTASDAPKVDAPSAAPPPVVRAWEDAPDSVVQHSSRHTH
;
A
#
# COMPACT_ATOMS: atom_id res chain seq x y z
N MET A 1 -65.06 17.93 45.65
CA MET A 1 -64.95 16.69 44.88
C MET A 1 -63.81 16.86 43.90
N ILE A 2 -62.57 16.46 44.28
CA ILE A 2 -61.34 16.67 43.56
C ILE A 2 -60.90 15.30 43.08
N ILE A 3 -60.86 15.10 41.74
CA ILE A 3 -60.41 13.85 41.11
C ILE A 3 -58.93 14.00 40.80
N GLY A 4 -58.10 13.22 41.48
CA GLY A 4 -56.68 13.19 41.27
C GLY A 4 -56.32 12.41 39.97
N ASN A 5 -55.53 13.01 39.18
CA ASN A 5 -54.93 12.40 37.97
C ASN A 5 -53.53 11.86 38.34
N GLU A 6 -53.41 10.52 38.49
CA GLU A 6 -52.12 9.85 38.61
C GLU A 6 -51.40 9.79 37.26
N LEU A 7 -50.34 10.56 37.13
CA LEU A 7 -49.37 10.46 36.02
C LEU A 7 -48.51 9.20 36.17
N LYS A 8 -48.80 8.18 35.36
CA LYS A 8 -47.94 7.01 35.20
C LYS A 8 -46.60 7.42 34.60
N ARG A 9 -45.51 7.32 35.37
CA ARG A 9 -44.14 7.45 34.91
C ARG A 9 -43.81 6.31 33.94
N PRO A 10 -43.14 6.58 32.78
CA PRO A 10 -42.68 5.53 31.90
C PRO A 10 -41.50 4.77 32.54
N ARG A 11 -41.57 3.44 32.58
CA ARG A 11 -40.49 2.56 32.98
C ARG A 11 -39.32 2.71 31.98
N ARG A 12 -38.22 3.30 32.43
CA ARG A 12 -36.93 3.23 31.73
C ARG A 12 -36.48 1.77 31.66
N SER A 13 -36.45 1.20 30.50
CA SER A 13 -35.75 -0.05 30.25
C SER A 13 -34.25 0.27 30.12
N ASP A 14 -33.53 0.22 31.23
CA ASP A 14 -32.08 0.24 31.28
C ASP A 14 -31.54 -1.10 30.73
N ARG A 15 -31.62 -1.28 29.41
CA ARG A 15 -30.77 -2.22 28.73
C ARG A 15 -29.66 -1.40 28.07
N ALA A 16 -28.49 -1.35 28.72
CA ALA A 16 -27.25 -0.93 28.09
C ALA A 16 -27.10 -1.69 26.76
N PRO A 17 -26.70 -1.03 25.67
CA PRO A 17 -26.47 -1.72 24.42
C PRO A 17 -25.40 -2.78 24.68
N ARG A 18 -25.76 -4.05 24.49
CA ARG A 18 -24.82 -5.17 24.50
C ARG A 18 -23.72 -4.80 23.51
N ALA A 19 -22.51 -4.54 24.02
CA ALA A 19 -21.33 -4.37 23.18
C ALA A 19 -21.27 -5.58 22.24
N VAL A 20 -21.51 -5.33 20.97
CA VAL A 20 -21.39 -6.34 19.92
C VAL A 20 -19.92 -6.73 19.93
N ARG A 21 -19.60 -7.88 20.48
CA ARG A 21 -18.30 -8.51 20.40
C ARG A 21 -17.99 -8.63 18.90
N ARG A 22 -17.19 -7.71 18.37
CA ARG A 22 -16.67 -7.84 16.99
C ARG A 22 -15.83 -9.11 16.99
N ALA A 23 -16.38 -10.17 16.44
CA ALA A 23 -15.61 -11.39 16.19
C ALA A 23 -14.43 -11.00 15.32
N ARG A 24 -13.20 -11.39 15.70
CA ARG A 24 -12.04 -11.26 14.83
C ARG A 24 -12.38 -11.96 13.51
N PRO A 25 -12.29 -11.29 12.37
CA PRO A 25 -12.60 -11.94 11.09
C PRO A 25 -11.63 -13.08 10.78
N HIS A 26 -10.47 -13.13 11.46
CA HIS A 26 -9.40 -14.13 11.27
C HIS A 26 -8.75 -14.46 12.60
N GLY A 27 -8.36 -15.73 12.78
CA GLY A 27 -7.65 -16.22 13.97
C GLY A 27 -6.21 -15.70 14.07
N LEU A 28 -5.61 -15.25 12.94
CA LEU A 28 -4.25 -14.71 12.89
C LEU A 28 -4.27 -13.23 12.43
N PRO A 29 -3.36 -12.40 12.97
CA PRO A 29 -3.15 -11.06 12.46
C PRO A 29 -2.65 -11.11 11.01
N ALA A 30 -3.11 -10.18 10.18
CA ALA A 30 -2.82 -10.17 8.75
C ALA A 30 -2.48 -8.77 8.23
N ILE A 31 -1.71 -8.73 7.14
CA ILE A 31 -1.54 -7.58 6.25
C ILE A 31 -2.23 -7.88 4.92
N GLY A 32 -2.88 -6.88 4.33
CA GLY A 32 -3.29 -6.81 2.94
C GLY A 32 -2.68 -5.58 2.28
N MET A 33 -2.46 -5.64 0.98
CA MET A 33 -2.02 -4.48 0.20
C MET A 33 -2.96 -4.27 -0.96
N GLU A 34 -3.17 -3.01 -1.31
CA GLU A 34 -3.97 -2.58 -2.47
C GLU A 34 -3.15 -1.56 -3.25
N ALA A 35 -3.24 -1.59 -4.58
CA ALA A 35 -2.62 -0.57 -5.42
C ALA A 35 -3.62 -0.08 -6.46
N GLU A 36 -3.68 1.24 -6.61
CA GLU A 36 -4.59 1.96 -7.48
C GLU A 36 -3.85 2.52 -8.68
N PHE A 37 -4.48 2.40 -9.85
CA PHE A 37 -3.92 2.83 -11.12
C PHE A 37 -4.94 3.66 -11.89
N ALA A 38 -4.58 4.90 -12.24
CA ALA A 38 -5.31 5.64 -13.25
C ALA A 38 -5.11 4.98 -14.62
N THR A 39 -6.15 4.96 -15.44
CA THR A 39 -6.14 4.32 -16.76
C THR A 39 -6.07 5.37 -17.85
N ILE A 40 -5.08 5.24 -18.73
CA ILE A 40 -4.90 6.08 -19.92
C ILE A 40 -5.14 5.21 -21.14
N ILE A 41 -6.07 5.61 -22.01
CA ILE A 41 -6.32 4.92 -23.27
C ILE A 41 -6.12 5.93 -24.41
N ASP A 42 -5.24 5.60 -25.36
CA ASP A 42 -4.87 6.46 -26.49
C ASP A 42 -4.54 7.89 -26.01
N ASP A 43 -3.71 7.99 -24.97
CA ASP A 43 -3.25 9.21 -24.31
C ASP A 43 -4.35 10.04 -23.58
N VAL A 44 -5.55 9.51 -23.46
CA VAL A 44 -6.65 10.14 -22.71
C VAL A 44 -6.90 9.38 -21.41
N GLN A 45 -6.96 10.12 -20.28
CA GLN A 45 -7.36 9.54 -19.00
C GLN A 45 -8.84 9.20 -19.01
N VAL A 46 -9.18 7.96 -18.68
CA VAL A 46 -10.55 7.45 -18.70
C VAL A 46 -10.90 6.77 -17.37
N ARG A 47 -12.19 6.66 -17.11
CA ARG A 47 -12.68 5.80 -16.03
C ARG A 47 -12.80 4.35 -16.55
N PRO A 48 -12.15 3.38 -15.90
CA PRO A 48 -12.20 2.00 -16.36
C PRO A 48 -13.62 1.41 -16.40
N GLU A 49 -14.51 1.88 -15.52
CA GLU A 49 -15.92 1.48 -15.50
C GLU A 49 -16.64 1.84 -16.81
N ASP A 50 -16.33 3.00 -17.38
CA ASP A 50 -17.00 3.50 -18.58
C ASP A 50 -16.49 2.80 -19.84
N VAL A 51 -15.22 2.40 -19.87
CA VAL A 51 -14.62 1.76 -21.05
C VAL A 51 -14.77 0.23 -21.00
N PHE A 52 -14.42 -0.36 -19.86
CA PHE A 52 -14.40 -1.82 -19.72
C PHE A 52 -15.69 -2.37 -19.08
N GLY A 53 -16.45 -1.55 -18.34
CA GLY A 53 -17.63 -1.94 -17.58
C GLY A 53 -17.34 -2.90 -16.42
N SER A 54 -16.46 -3.88 -16.61
CA SER A 54 -16.08 -4.87 -15.60
C SER A 54 -14.68 -5.44 -15.89
N PRO A 55 -13.92 -5.84 -14.86
CA PRO A 55 -12.65 -6.57 -15.04
C PRO A 55 -12.78 -7.83 -15.93
N ARG A 56 -13.97 -8.43 -16.01
CA ARG A 56 -14.24 -9.58 -16.91
C ARG A 56 -14.09 -9.26 -18.39
N HIS A 57 -14.17 -8.03 -18.78
CA HIS A 57 -13.99 -7.63 -20.18
C HIS A 57 -12.51 -7.39 -20.52
N ILE A 58 -11.65 -7.25 -19.51
CA ILE A 58 -10.21 -7.21 -19.67
C ILE A 58 -9.64 -8.62 -19.61
N VAL A 59 -9.86 -9.30 -18.47
CA VAL A 59 -9.27 -10.59 -18.13
C VAL A 59 -10.04 -11.74 -18.77
N ARG A 60 -9.39 -12.52 -19.63
CA ARG A 60 -9.92 -13.74 -20.23
C ARG A 60 -9.65 -14.99 -19.42
N GLY A 61 -8.61 -14.95 -18.58
CA GLY A 61 -8.27 -16.03 -17.68
C GLY A 61 -9.37 -16.35 -16.68
N PRO A 62 -9.30 -17.52 -16.02
CA PRO A 62 -10.29 -17.89 -15.03
C PRO A 62 -10.26 -16.92 -13.85
N MET A 63 -11.43 -16.36 -13.53
CA MET A 63 -11.60 -15.51 -12.34
C MET A 63 -12.72 -16.04 -11.46
N VAL A 64 -12.56 -15.94 -10.15
CA VAL A 64 -13.60 -16.31 -9.19
C VAL A 64 -14.25 -15.04 -8.64
N HIS A 65 -15.58 -14.96 -8.76
CA HIS A 65 -16.35 -13.84 -8.24
C HIS A 65 -16.12 -13.70 -6.71
N ARG A 66 -15.79 -12.50 -6.25
CA ARG A 66 -15.60 -12.18 -4.83
C ARG A 66 -16.84 -11.54 -4.21
N THR A 67 -17.15 -10.34 -4.64
CA THR A 67 -18.34 -9.58 -4.23
C THR A 67 -18.53 -8.40 -5.19
N GLY A 68 -19.76 -8.00 -5.45
CA GLY A 68 -20.06 -6.91 -6.40
C GLY A 68 -19.40 -7.12 -7.76
N ARG A 69 -18.60 -6.16 -8.19
CA ARG A 69 -17.79 -6.22 -9.43
C ARG A 69 -16.31 -6.54 -9.16
N SER A 70 -16.01 -7.23 -8.06
CA SER A 70 -14.67 -7.64 -7.67
C SER A 70 -14.45 -9.12 -7.96
N TYR A 71 -13.26 -9.47 -8.45
CA TYR A 71 -12.91 -10.82 -8.87
C TYR A 71 -11.54 -11.22 -8.37
N HIS A 72 -11.40 -12.44 -7.88
CA HIS A 72 -10.10 -13.03 -7.62
C HIS A 72 -9.44 -13.48 -8.90
N LEU A 73 -8.18 -13.12 -9.06
CA LEU A 73 -7.29 -13.52 -10.14
C LEU A 73 -6.68 -14.91 -9.86
N PRO A 74 -6.18 -15.61 -10.89
CA PRO A 74 -5.46 -16.88 -10.71
C PRO A 74 -4.22 -16.76 -9.79
N THR A 75 -3.64 -15.58 -9.70
CA THR A 75 -2.51 -15.26 -8.82
C THR A 75 -2.87 -15.28 -7.32
N GLY A 76 -4.16 -15.27 -6.99
CA GLY A 76 -4.67 -15.18 -5.61
C GLY A 76 -5.09 -13.78 -5.19
N GLY A 77 -4.63 -12.75 -5.88
CA GLY A 77 -5.07 -11.36 -5.69
C GLY A 77 -6.50 -11.13 -6.18
N ALA A 78 -6.95 -9.90 -6.13
CA ALA A 78 -8.23 -9.50 -6.71
C ALA A 78 -8.08 -8.23 -7.53
N VAL A 79 -8.99 -8.06 -8.51
CA VAL A 79 -9.10 -6.87 -9.34
C VAL A 79 -10.52 -6.34 -9.26
N TYR A 80 -10.65 -5.02 -9.18
CA TYR A 80 -11.93 -4.30 -9.25
C TYR A 80 -11.72 -2.87 -9.73
N PHE A 81 -12.81 -2.19 -10.03
CA PHE A 81 -12.79 -0.78 -10.35
C PHE A 81 -13.37 -0.02 -9.16
N ASP A 82 -12.64 0.99 -8.69
CA ASP A 82 -13.09 1.85 -7.61
C ASP A 82 -12.94 3.32 -8.02
N THR A 83 -14.08 3.98 -8.15
CA THR A 83 -14.18 5.43 -8.36
C THR A 83 -13.28 5.98 -9.47
N GLY A 84 -13.16 5.24 -10.60
CA GLY A 84 -12.41 5.68 -11.78
C GLY A 84 -10.96 5.19 -11.86
N VAL A 85 -10.57 4.27 -10.98
CA VAL A 85 -9.25 3.61 -11.02
C VAL A 85 -9.39 2.10 -11.12
N ILE A 86 -8.38 1.43 -11.66
CA ILE A 86 -8.21 -0.02 -11.53
C ILE A 86 -7.49 -0.26 -10.21
N GLU A 87 -8.06 -1.09 -9.36
CA GLU A 87 -7.48 -1.46 -8.11
C GLU A 87 -7.13 -2.95 -8.09
N LEU A 88 -5.90 -3.24 -7.68
CA LEU A 88 -5.41 -4.59 -7.40
C LEU A 88 -5.22 -4.76 -5.90
N ALA A 89 -5.73 -5.86 -5.35
CA ALA A 89 -5.56 -6.20 -3.95
C ALA A 89 -4.89 -7.56 -3.80
N THR A 90 -4.02 -7.69 -2.79
CA THR A 90 -3.42 -8.98 -2.43
C THR A 90 -4.41 -9.86 -1.67
N PRO A 91 -4.21 -11.18 -1.61
CA PRO A 91 -4.81 -11.95 -0.54
C PRO A 91 -4.30 -11.44 0.82
N MET A 92 -4.99 -11.82 1.88
CA MET A 92 -4.46 -11.61 3.22
C MET A 92 -3.19 -12.42 3.42
N ILE A 93 -2.18 -11.78 4.00
CA ILE A 93 -0.90 -12.39 4.33
C ILE A 93 -0.76 -12.39 5.86
N GLU A 94 -0.53 -13.54 6.47
CA GLU A 94 -0.32 -13.59 7.92
C GLU A 94 0.89 -12.75 8.32
N ILE A 95 0.76 -11.99 9.40
CA ILE A 95 1.86 -11.22 9.98
C ILE A 95 2.86 -12.19 10.62
N ALA A 96 3.86 -12.52 9.83
CA ALA A 96 4.99 -13.35 10.18
C ALA A 96 6.23 -12.80 9.47
N ARG A 97 7.39 -13.33 9.78
CA ARG A 97 8.65 -12.91 9.15
C ARG A 97 8.55 -12.95 7.62
N GLY A 98 8.86 -11.83 6.96
CA GLY A 98 8.77 -11.64 5.51
C GLY A 98 7.36 -11.36 4.99
N CYS A 99 6.40 -11.00 5.84
CA CYS A 99 5.02 -10.72 5.41
C CYS A 99 4.94 -9.53 4.43
N GLY A 100 5.71 -8.46 4.65
CA GLY A 100 5.76 -7.31 3.73
C GLY A 100 6.23 -7.71 2.33
N ALA A 101 7.33 -8.48 2.26
CA ALA A 101 7.85 -8.99 0.99
C ALA A 101 6.90 -9.96 0.29
N ARG A 102 6.17 -10.82 1.04
CA ARG A 102 5.14 -11.69 0.45
C ARG A 102 3.97 -10.89 -0.10
N GLY A 103 3.49 -9.88 0.62
CA GLY A 103 2.44 -8.98 0.15
C GLY A 103 2.84 -8.28 -1.15
N THR A 104 4.04 -7.69 -1.17
CA THR A 104 4.58 -7.05 -2.37
C THR A 104 4.69 -8.02 -3.54
N ARG A 105 5.27 -9.20 -3.33
CA ARG A 105 5.34 -10.22 -4.40
C ARG A 105 3.95 -10.54 -4.95
N SER A 106 2.97 -10.79 -4.09
CA SER A 106 1.61 -11.12 -4.51
C SER A 106 0.95 -10.00 -5.31
N LEU A 107 1.19 -8.73 -4.92
CA LEU A 107 0.70 -7.57 -5.65
C LEU A 107 1.34 -7.47 -7.03
N TRP A 108 2.66 -7.62 -7.13
CA TRP A 108 3.40 -7.55 -8.37
C TRP A 108 3.10 -8.71 -9.33
N GLU A 109 2.92 -9.93 -8.81
CA GLU A 109 2.44 -11.07 -9.60
C GLU A 109 1.04 -10.78 -10.20
N SER A 110 0.16 -10.13 -9.42
CA SER A 110 -1.18 -9.75 -9.89
C SER A 110 -1.13 -8.61 -10.92
N LEU A 111 -0.22 -7.66 -10.74
CA LEU A 111 0.02 -6.58 -11.69
C LEU A 111 0.56 -7.11 -13.03
N GLY A 112 1.54 -8.04 -12.99
CA GLY A 112 2.06 -8.69 -14.18
C GLY A 112 0.97 -9.42 -14.96
N PHE A 113 0.16 -10.20 -14.27
CA PHE A 113 -0.97 -10.89 -14.86
C PHE A 113 -1.98 -9.91 -15.51
N LEU A 114 -2.34 -8.83 -14.79
CA LEU A 114 -3.23 -7.81 -15.34
C LEU A 114 -2.62 -7.14 -16.57
N ARG A 115 -1.33 -6.86 -16.57
CA ARG A 115 -0.66 -6.23 -17.71
C ARG A 115 -0.68 -7.13 -18.95
N GLU A 116 -0.41 -8.42 -18.80
CA GLU A 116 -0.53 -9.40 -19.90
C GLU A 116 -1.94 -9.43 -20.49
N GLU A 117 -2.96 -9.40 -19.65
CA GLU A 117 -4.37 -9.37 -20.08
C GLU A 117 -4.76 -8.05 -20.77
N LEU A 118 -4.21 -6.92 -20.30
CA LEU A 118 -4.39 -5.62 -20.95
C LEU A 118 -3.67 -5.57 -22.30
N ASP A 119 -2.46 -6.11 -22.40
CA ASP A 119 -1.73 -6.21 -23.69
C ASP A 119 -2.53 -7.03 -24.72
N ALA A 120 -3.13 -8.14 -24.27
CA ALA A 120 -4.04 -8.94 -25.11
C ALA A 120 -5.33 -8.18 -25.48
N TRP A 121 -5.83 -7.32 -24.58
CA TRP A 121 -6.98 -6.46 -24.88
C TRP A 121 -6.62 -5.40 -25.92
N GLU A 122 -5.47 -4.74 -25.81
CA GLU A 122 -4.97 -3.76 -26.78
C GLU A 122 -4.88 -4.32 -28.20
N GLN A 123 -4.32 -5.52 -28.33
CA GLN A 123 -4.20 -6.22 -29.62
C GLN A 123 -5.58 -6.46 -30.27
N ARG A 124 -6.59 -6.78 -29.45
CA ARG A 124 -7.96 -7.04 -29.95
C ARG A 124 -8.70 -5.79 -30.38
N HIS A 125 -8.41 -4.65 -29.73
CA HIS A 125 -9.19 -3.43 -29.94
C HIS A 125 -8.40 -2.35 -30.70
N THR A 126 -7.13 -2.62 -31.04
CA THR A 126 -6.22 -1.68 -31.74
C THR A 126 -6.15 -0.34 -31.00
N ARG A 127 -6.05 -0.41 -29.67
CA ARG A 127 -5.95 0.75 -28.76
C ARG A 127 -4.84 0.54 -27.77
N SER A 128 -4.20 1.61 -27.29
CA SER A 128 -3.16 1.56 -26.26
C SER A 128 -3.77 1.75 -24.88
N VAL A 129 -3.25 1.02 -23.87
CA VAL A 129 -3.65 1.18 -22.46
C VAL A 129 -2.42 1.34 -21.59
N ARG A 130 -2.28 2.46 -20.91
CA ARG A 130 -1.25 2.68 -19.87
C ARG A 130 -1.89 2.71 -18.49
N LEU A 131 -1.19 2.15 -17.50
CA LEU A 131 -1.53 2.23 -16.09
C LEU A 131 -0.61 3.24 -15.42
N VAL A 132 -1.16 4.30 -14.87
CA VAL A 132 -0.41 5.30 -14.12
C VAL A 132 -0.53 5.00 -12.63
N GLY A 133 0.63 4.80 -11.97
CA GLY A 133 0.68 4.50 -10.55
C GLY A 133 0.19 5.68 -9.70
N PHE A 134 -0.82 5.45 -8.89
CA PHE A 134 -1.46 6.46 -8.06
C PHE A 134 -1.15 6.24 -6.57
N SER A 135 -1.71 5.22 -5.95
CA SER A 135 -1.52 4.96 -4.51
C SER A 135 -1.29 3.48 -4.20
N THR A 136 -0.76 3.24 -3.00
CA THR A 136 -0.72 1.92 -2.37
C THR A 136 -1.29 2.02 -0.96
N HIS A 137 -2.20 1.12 -0.62
CA HIS A 137 -2.77 0.98 0.70
C HIS A 137 -2.17 -0.23 1.41
N TYR A 138 -1.73 -0.04 2.65
CA TYR A 138 -1.19 -1.08 3.52
C TYR A 138 -2.16 -1.30 4.67
N ASN A 139 -2.91 -2.38 4.63
CA ASN A 139 -3.95 -2.72 5.60
C ASN A 139 -3.37 -3.67 6.66
N VAL A 140 -3.26 -3.22 7.91
CA VAL A 140 -2.75 -4.03 9.04
C VAL A 140 -3.88 -4.28 10.02
N SER A 141 -4.19 -5.54 10.34
CA SER A 141 -5.29 -5.89 11.25
C SER A 141 -5.13 -5.24 12.62
N PHE A 142 -6.25 -4.71 13.15
CA PHE A 142 -6.34 -4.18 14.51
C PHE A 142 -6.85 -5.26 15.44
N ASP A 143 -5.99 -5.79 16.30
CA ASP A 143 -6.25 -6.95 17.16
C ASP A 143 -6.10 -6.64 18.64
N VAL A 144 -6.34 -5.40 19.03
CA VAL A 144 -6.50 -5.06 20.46
C VAL A 144 -7.77 -5.74 20.96
N PRO A 145 -7.69 -6.52 22.06
CA PRO A 145 -8.86 -7.15 22.66
C PRO A 145 -9.94 -6.11 23.03
N ALA A 146 -11.21 -6.47 22.89
CA ALA A 146 -12.31 -5.55 23.10
C ALA A 146 -12.40 -5.03 24.55
N ASP A 147 -11.95 -5.80 25.52
CA ASP A 147 -11.86 -5.47 26.94
C ASP A 147 -10.69 -4.51 27.24
N GLU A 148 -9.65 -4.52 26.41
CA GLU A 148 -8.51 -3.59 26.47
C GLU A 148 -8.71 -2.35 25.57
N SER A 149 -9.71 -2.36 24.68
CA SER A 149 -10.05 -1.25 23.79
C SER A 149 -10.83 -0.18 24.56
N THR A 150 -10.11 0.66 25.26
CA THR A 150 -10.64 1.82 26.01
C THR A 150 -10.67 3.06 25.09
N ASN A 151 -11.22 4.18 25.61
CA ASN A 151 -11.17 5.46 24.90
C ASN A 151 -9.73 5.88 24.53
N ASP A 152 -8.73 5.48 25.34
CA ASP A 152 -7.32 5.81 25.12
C ASP A 152 -6.60 4.84 24.17
N ARG A 153 -7.21 3.68 23.87
CA ARG A 153 -6.70 2.67 22.95
C ARG A 153 -7.69 2.33 21.84
N SER A 154 -8.38 3.34 21.32
CA SER A 154 -9.27 3.15 20.17
C SER A 154 -8.49 3.11 18.84
N VAL A 155 -9.08 2.52 17.81
CA VAL A 155 -8.47 2.46 16.47
C VAL A 155 -8.29 3.85 15.87
N GLU A 156 -9.16 4.79 16.20
CA GLU A 156 -9.09 6.19 15.77
C GLU A 156 -7.87 6.89 16.39
N ARG A 157 -7.67 6.75 17.70
CA ARG A 157 -6.49 7.31 18.38
C ARG A 157 -5.20 6.68 17.88
N LEU A 158 -5.21 5.38 17.65
CA LEU A 158 -4.07 4.69 17.04
C LEU A 158 -3.73 5.27 15.66
N ALA A 159 -4.74 5.48 14.80
CA ALA A 159 -4.54 6.06 13.48
C ALA A 159 -3.96 7.49 13.56
N PHE A 160 -4.47 8.31 14.48
CA PHE A 160 -3.94 9.66 14.70
C PHE A 160 -2.48 9.63 15.14
N LEU A 161 -2.14 8.83 16.16
CA LEU A 161 -0.77 8.68 16.64
C LEU A 161 0.16 8.17 15.53
N LEU A 162 -0.28 7.17 14.76
CA LEU A 162 0.50 6.60 13.67
C LEU A 162 0.76 7.60 12.53
N THR A 163 -0.11 8.60 12.33
CA THR A 163 0.15 9.67 11.34
C THR A 163 1.39 10.49 11.71
N HIS A 164 1.66 10.68 13.00
CA HIS A 164 2.87 11.35 13.45
C HIS A 164 4.12 10.45 13.33
N VAL A 165 3.95 9.16 13.62
CA VAL A 165 5.07 8.20 13.63
C VAL A 165 5.50 7.81 12.22
N LEU A 166 4.54 7.53 11.33
CA LEU A 166 4.81 6.97 10.01
C LEU A 166 5.20 8.01 8.96
N ALA A 167 4.83 9.30 9.15
CA ALA A 167 5.01 10.31 8.12
C ALA A 167 6.44 10.33 7.56
N ALA A 168 7.44 10.63 8.38
CA ALA A 168 8.81 10.79 7.91
C ALA A 168 9.42 9.47 7.35
N PRO A 169 9.34 8.30 8.01
CA PRO A 169 9.94 7.09 7.48
C PRO A 169 9.25 6.56 6.21
N VAL A 170 7.91 6.69 6.09
CA VAL A 170 7.18 6.28 4.88
C VAL A 170 7.47 7.24 3.72
N MET A 171 7.55 8.56 3.97
CA MET A 171 7.95 9.52 2.94
C MET A 171 9.30 9.16 2.31
N LEU A 172 10.30 8.78 3.10
CA LEU A 172 11.61 8.40 2.56
C LEU A 172 11.60 7.11 1.73
N LEU A 173 10.71 6.18 2.01
CA LEU A 173 10.67 4.89 1.33
C LEU A 173 9.72 4.86 0.14
N ALA A 174 8.59 5.59 0.20
CA ALA A 174 7.51 5.45 -0.76
C ALA A 174 7.14 6.74 -1.49
N ALA A 175 7.37 7.92 -0.92
CA ALA A 175 6.94 9.16 -1.54
C ALA A 175 7.89 9.62 -2.65
N ASN A 176 7.32 10.22 -3.70
CA ASN A 176 8.03 10.96 -4.73
C ASN A 176 7.77 12.48 -4.59
N ARG A 177 8.43 13.30 -5.42
CA ARG A 177 8.28 14.77 -5.34
C ARG A 177 6.89 15.32 -5.67
N ARG A 178 6.01 14.51 -6.28
CA ARG A 178 4.61 14.85 -6.58
C ARG A 178 3.64 14.20 -5.60
N SER A 179 4.15 13.70 -4.46
CA SER A 179 3.33 13.04 -3.44
C SER A 179 2.22 13.94 -2.91
N THR A 180 1.06 13.37 -2.70
CA THR A 180 -0.08 14.02 -2.03
C THR A 180 -0.05 13.84 -0.52
N GLY A 181 0.80 12.95 0.00
CA GLY A 181 1.01 12.73 1.43
C GLY A 181 1.00 11.28 1.86
N VAL A 182 1.16 11.09 3.17
CA VAL A 182 1.03 9.79 3.83
C VAL A 182 -0.21 9.83 4.71
N GLY A 183 -1.19 8.97 4.41
CA GLY A 183 -2.44 8.91 5.15
C GLY A 183 -2.49 7.73 6.12
N VAL A 184 -3.27 7.86 7.20
CA VAL A 184 -3.59 6.76 8.12
C VAL A 184 -5.08 6.81 8.45
N ARG A 185 -5.79 5.74 8.08
CA ARG A 185 -7.24 5.63 8.22
C ARG A 185 -7.62 4.49 9.18
N PRO A 186 -8.49 4.75 10.17
CA PRO A 186 -9.10 3.69 10.98
C PRO A 186 -10.22 3.00 10.18
N ARG A 187 -10.20 1.68 10.10
CA ARG A 187 -11.18 0.86 9.37
C ARG A 187 -11.96 -0.10 10.29
N GLY A 188 -12.02 0.19 11.56
CA GLY A 188 -12.75 -0.59 12.55
C GLY A 188 -12.07 -1.91 12.95
N ASP A 189 -11.63 -2.71 12.01
CA ASP A 189 -10.92 -3.98 12.21
C ASP A 189 -9.44 -3.92 11.80
N ARG A 190 -8.98 -2.78 11.25
CA ARG A 190 -7.61 -2.59 10.78
C ARG A 190 -7.20 -1.14 10.71
N ILE A 191 -5.91 -0.92 10.65
CA ILE A 191 -5.28 0.35 10.27
C ILE A 191 -4.94 0.26 8.78
N GLU A 192 -5.34 1.26 8.03
CA GLU A 192 -4.99 1.44 6.64
C GLU A 192 -4.01 2.60 6.50
N VAL A 193 -2.81 2.33 6.00
CA VAL A 193 -1.80 3.36 5.70
C VAL A 193 -1.77 3.57 4.20
N THR A 194 -1.93 4.80 3.74
CA THR A 194 -1.91 5.17 2.32
C THR A 194 -0.63 5.93 1.99
N ALA A 195 -0.01 5.59 0.88
CA ALA A 195 1.19 6.25 0.36
C ALA A 195 1.16 6.22 -1.17
N ASP A 196 2.10 6.89 -1.83
CA ASP A 196 2.25 6.77 -3.28
C ASP A 196 2.49 5.32 -3.69
N PHE A 197 2.00 4.93 -4.86
CA PHE A 197 2.45 3.70 -5.49
C PHE A 197 3.97 3.77 -5.67
N THR A 198 4.67 2.68 -5.36
CA THR A 198 6.13 2.62 -5.49
C THR A 198 6.49 1.66 -6.61
N PRO A 199 7.02 2.13 -7.77
CA PRO A 199 7.33 1.29 -8.93
C PRO A 199 8.61 0.44 -8.76
N ASP A 200 9.15 0.37 -7.56
CA ASP A 200 10.27 -0.48 -7.16
C ASP A 200 9.78 -1.50 -6.11
N ALA A 201 9.76 -2.77 -6.48
CA ALA A 201 9.25 -3.84 -5.63
C ALA A 201 10.01 -3.97 -4.30
N ALA A 202 11.31 -3.70 -4.27
CA ALA A 202 12.08 -3.81 -3.03
C ALA A 202 11.81 -2.64 -2.08
N LEU A 203 11.64 -1.42 -2.60
CA LEU A 203 11.21 -0.27 -1.80
C LEU A 203 9.79 -0.49 -1.27
N MET A 204 8.89 -1.02 -2.08
CA MET A 204 7.53 -1.36 -1.64
C MET A 204 7.56 -2.42 -0.52
N ALA A 205 8.37 -3.48 -0.65
CA ALA A 205 8.52 -4.49 0.39
C ALA A 205 9.15 -3.93 1.67
N ALA A 206 10.13 -3.03 1.53
CA ALA A 206 10.73 -2.31 2.65
C ALA A 206 9.69 -1.42 3.37
N THR A 207 8.87 -0.69 2.60
CA THR A 207 7.78 0.15 3.12
C THR A 207 6.75 -0.70 3.88
N ALA A 208 6.26 -1.78 3.28
CA ALA A 208 5.30 -2.69 3.92
C ALA A 208 5.87 -3.29 5.22
N THR A 209 7.14 -3.70 5.20
CA THR A 209 7.83 -4.25 6.37
C THR A 209 7.96 -3.23 7.50
N LEU A 210 8.34 -1.99 7.16
CA LEU A 210 8.45 -0.88 8.12
C LEU A 210 7.08 -0.56 8.73
N ILE A 211 6.05 -0.39 7.91
CA ILE A 211 4.69 -0.08 8.36
C ILE A 211 4.18 -1.16 9.31
N VAL A 212 4.26 -2.45 8.92
CA VAL A 212 3.78 -3.54 9.78
C VAL A 212 4.54 -3.57 11.10
N GLY A 213 5.86 -3.41 11.07
CA GLY A 213 6.70 -3.40 12.27
C GLY A 213 6.31 -2.28 13.24
N ILE A 214 6.11 -1.08 12.72
CA ILE A 214 5.71 0.10 13.53
C ILE A 214 4.28 -0.04 14.04
N VAL A 215 3.32 -0.36 13.16
CA VAL A 215 1.89 -0.48 13.55
C VAL A 215 1.72 -1.53 14.65
N ARG A 216 2.37 -2.67 14.53
CA ARG A 216 2.29 -3.75 15.53
C ARG A 216 2.91 -3.37 16.87
N ASP A 217 4.02 -2.64 16.85
CA ASP A 217 4.68 -2.16 18.06
C ASP A 217 3.80 -1.11 18.78
N VAL A 218 3.38 -0.06 18.05
CA VAL A 218 2.54 1.01 18.62
C VAL A 218 1.20 0.47 19.11
N MET A 219 0.61 -0.51 18.41
CA MET A 219 -0.63 -1.17 18.83
C MET A 219 -0.52 -1.83 20.21
N ALA A 220 0.68 -2.29 20.59
CA ALA A 220 0.93 -2.88 21.89
C ALA A 220 1.19 -1.86 23.02
N TRP A 221 1.22 -0.55 22.72
CA TRP A 221 1.46 0.46 23.74
C TRP A 221 0.28 0.59 24.72
N PRO A 222 0.54 1.02 25.94
CA PRO A 222 -0.48 1.15 26.97
C PRO A 222 -1.48 2.28 26.69
N SER A 223 -1.08 3.30 25.92
CA SER A 223 -1.90 4.45 25.52
C SER A 223 -1.47 4.92 24.11
N TYR A 224 -2.43 5.48 23.36
CA TYR A 224 -2.20 6.11 22.06
C TYR A 224 -2.19 7.64 22.15
N ASP A 225 -1.75 8.18 23.28
CA ASP A 225 -1.56 9.60 23.47
C ASP A 225 -0.24 10.09 22.83
N LEU A 226 -0.24 11.31 22.29
CA LEU A 226 0.96 11.93 21.71
C LEU A 226 2.13 12.08 22.70
N ALA A 227 1.84 12.16 24.00
CA ALA A 227 2.87 12.20 25.04
C ALA A 227 3.76 10.96 25.04
N GLU A 228 3.27 9.80 24.53
CA GLU A 228 4.09 8.61 24.37
C GLU A 228 5.27 8.84 23.41
N LEU A 229 5.09 9.67 22.37
CA LEU A 229 6.16 9.98 21.42
C LEU A 229 7.34 10.66 22.12
N ALA A 230 7.05 11.65 22.97
CA ALA A 230 8.08 12.36 23.74
C ALA A 230 8.79 11.42 24.73
N ARG A 231 8.03 10.57 25.45
CA ARG A 231 8.59 9.58 26.39
C ARG A 231 9.55 8.60 25.72
N ARG A 232 9.31 8.29 24.44
CA ARG A 232 10.13 7.35 23.66
C ARG A 232 11.20 8.04 22.82
N GLY A 233 11.32 9.37 22.90
CA GLY A 233 12.30 10.13 22.13
C GLY A 233 12.04 10.12 20.61
N ILE A 234 10.80 9.86 20.18
CA ILE A 234 10.38 9.94 18.78
C ILE A 234 10.25 11.43 18.42
N PRO A 235 10.98 11.91 17.40
CA PRO A 235 10.97 13.34 17.07
C PRO A 235 9.61 13.77 16.51
N ILE A 236 9.07 14.84 17.07
CA ILE A 236 7.85 15.50 16.61
C ILE A 236 8.26 16.84 15.99
N VAL A 237 7.88 17.08 14.74
CA VAL A 237 8.12 18.36 14.07
C VAL A 237 7.29 19.45 14.72
N GLN A 238 7.91 20.55 15.13
CA GLN A 238 7.22 21.71 15.67
C GLN A 238 6.34 22.34 14.57
N GLY A 239 5.06 22.54 14.85
CA GLY A 239 4.09 23.07 13.89
C GLY A 239 3.53 22.02 12.92
N PHE A 240 3.90 20.73 13.07
CA PHE A 240 3.23 19.65 12.33
C PHE A 240 1.82 19.43 12.86
N SER A 241 0.86 19.50 11.97
CA SER A 241 -0.55 19.22 12.28
C SER A 241 -1.20 18.45 11.11
N PRO A 242 -1.45 17.15 11.26
CA PRO A 242 -2.08 16.38 10.21
C PRO A 242 -3.51 16.87 9.95
N VAL A 243 -3.90 16.87 8.69
CA VAL A 243 -5.26 17.24 8.29
C VAL A 243 -6.17 16.02 8.20
N VAL A 244 -7.47 16.22 8.30
CA VAL A 244 -8.46 15.16 8.09
C VAL A 244 -8.34 14.65 6.66
N HIS A 245 -8.41 13.33 6.49
CA HIS A 245 -8.41 12.69 5.16
C HIS A 245 -9.64 13.10 4.35
N SER A 246 -9.53 13.20 3.03
CA SER A 246 -10.64 13.56 2.13
C SER A 246 -11.88 12.66 2.29
N SER A 247 -11.67 11.38 2.62
CA SER A 247 -12.76 10.44 2.98
C SER A 247 -13.39 10.69 4.35
N ARG A 248 -12.99 11.77 5.05
CA ARG A 248 -13.40 12.10 6.43
C ARG A 248 -13.12 11.01 7.47
N GLN A 249 -12.27 10.05 7.11
CA GLN A 249 -11.85 8.97 8.01
C GLN A 249 -10.32 8.98 8.12
N GLY A 250 -9.82 9.29 9.32
CA GLY A 250 -8.39 9.35 9.59
C GLY A 250 -7.71 10.65 9.17
N TRP A 251 -6.40 10.62 9.01
CA TRP A 251 -5.56 11.79 8.88
C TRP A 251 -4.53 11.62 7.78
N VAL A 252 -4.06 12.74 7.23
CA VAL A 252 -3.02 12.77 6.20
C VAL A 252 -1.93 13.76 6.60
N ALA A 253 -0.69 13.32 6.49
CA ALA A 253 0.50 14.16 6.52
C ALA A 253 0.83 14.62 5.09
N ARG A 254 0.28 15.77 4.66
CA ARG A 254 0.55 16.40 3.36
C ARG A 254 1.49 17.60 3.51
N HIS A 255 1.92 18.19 2.40
CA HIS A 255 2.87 19.32 2.42
C HIS A 255 2.42 20.48 3.35
N ALA A 256 1.14 20.83 3.32
CA ALA A 256 0.60 21.91 4.15
C ALA A 256 0.57 21.61 5.66
N CYS A 257 0.82 20.36 6.07
CA CYS A 257 0.92 19.97 7.48
C CYS A 257 2.26 20.32 8.12
N PHE A 258 3.25 20.70 7.31
CA PHE A 258 4.61 20.95 7.73
C PHE A 258 4.98 22.44 7.56
N PRO A 259 5.94 22.97 8.33
CA PRO A 259 6.43 24.34 8.13
C PRO A 259 7.06 24.60 6.76
N ALA A 260 7.52 23.55 6.06
CA ALA A 260 8.01 23.58 4.69
C ALA A 260 7.59 22.29 3.98
N ASN A 261 7.61 22.26 2.64
CA ASN A 261 7.18 21.10 1.88
C ASN A 261 8.20 19.94 1.98
N PRO A 262 7.88 18.82 2.67
CA PRO A 262 8.80 17.70 2.87
C PRO A 262 9.13 16.93 1.60
N PHE A 263 8.30 17.05 0.55
CA PHE A 263 8.47 16.31 -0.71
C PHE A 263 9.44 17.00 -1.68
N THR A 264 9.70 18.30 -1.50
CA THR A 264 10.58 19.08 -2.40
C THR A 264 11.86 19.57 -1.72
N CYS A 265 11.93 19.51 -0.39
CA CYS A 265 13.10 19.87 0.37
C CYS A 265 14.25 18.86 0.20
N ASP A 266 15.47 19.31 0.45
CA ASP A 266 16.60 18.38 0.63
C ASP A 266 16.36 17.52 1.88
N VAL A 267 16.26 16.23 1.68
CA VAL A 267 15.99 15.24 2.74
C VAL A 267 17.12 15.18 3.79
N ASN A 268 18.30 15.73 3.49
CA ASN A 268 19.48 15.76 4.36
C ASN A 268 19.65 17.11 5.07
N ALA A 269 18.95 18.17 4.65
CA ALA A 269 19.06 19.48 5.28
C ALA A 269 18.40 19.49 6.68
N PRO A 270 19.09 19.95 7.74
CA PRO A 270 18.57 19.96 9.11
C PRO A 270 17.63 21.16 9.34
N MET A 271 16.52 21.20 8.60
CA MET A 271 15.61 22.34 8.58
C MET A 271 14.41 22.21 9.53
N TRP A 272 14.12 21.02 10.04
CA TRP A 272 12.93 20.74 10.82
C TRP A 272 13.21 20.95 12.33
N ALA A 273 12.63 21.97 12.91
CA ALA A 273 12.63 22.14 14.35
C ALA A 273 11.75 21.06 15.00
N THR A 274 12.23 20.42 16.05
CA THR A 274 11.46 19.47 16.85
C THR A 274 10.89 20.12 18.10
N SER A 275 9.91 19.49 18.73
CA SER A 275 9.34 19.92 20.02
C SER A 275 10.39 20.04 21.14
N THR A 276 11.56 19.39 20.99
CA THR A 276 12.69 19.49 21.92
C THR A 276 13.70 20.59 21.55
N GLY A 277 13.40 21.42 20.53
CA GLY A 277 14.26 22.49 20.04
C GLY A 277 15.44 22.04 19.15
N GLN A 278 15.58 20.75 18.88
CA GLN A 278 16.62 20.27 17.97
C GLN A 278 16.21 20.54 16.52
N ARG A 279 17.17 20.86 15.65
CA ARG A 279 16.95 20.90 14.20
C ARG A 279 17.41 19.59 13.58
N LEU A 280 16.53 18.93 12.86
CA LEU A 280 16.78 17.65 12.22
C LEU A 280 16.44 17.71 10.72
N SER A 281 17.11 16.86 9.93
CA SER A 281 16.68 16.60 8.55
C SER A 281 15.54 15.57 8.52
N LEU A 282 14.83 15.48 7.39
CA LEU A 282 13.80 14.44 7.19
C LEU A 282 14.39 13.04 7.41
N ARG A 283 15.59 12.80 6.86
CA ARG A 283 16.32 11.54 7.04
C ARG A 283 16.69 11.26 8.48
N GLN A 284 17.13 12.27 9.23
CA GLN A 284 17.45 12.10 10.65
C GLN A 284 16.21 11.78 11.48
N MET A 285 15.08 12.42 11.20
CA MET A 285 13.80 12.11 11.85
C MET A 285 13.37 10.68 11.56
N ALA A 286 13.30 10.31 10.27
CA ALA A 286 12.94 8.96 9.85
C ALA A 286 13.88 7.90 10.45
N GLY A 287 15.19 8.16 10.45
CA GLY A 287 16.20 7.27 11.03
C GLY A 287 16.08 7.10 12.54
N ARG A 288 15.73 8.15 13.29
CA ARG A 288 15.49 8.07 14.75
C ARG A 288 14.23 7.28 15.03
N THR A 289 13.12 7.58 14.34
CA THR A 289 11.87 6.83 14.45
C THR A 289 12.09 5.35 14.10
N THR A 290 12.70 5.04 12.97
CA THR A 290 12.98 3.66 12.57
C THR A 290 13.83 2.90 13.59
N ARG A 291 14.78 3.58 14.25
CA ARG A 291 15.64 2.98 15.29
C ARG A 291 14.85 2.57 16.51
N GLU A 292 13.88 3.39 16.95
CA GLU A 292 13.00 3.07 18.08
C GLU A 292 12.25 1.74 17.81
N PHE A 293 11.72 1.59 16.62
CA PHE A 293 10.95 0.39 16.22
C PHE A 293 11.79 -0.74 15.60
N TRP A 294 13.13 -0.61 15.58
CA TRP A 294 13.98 -1.55 14.83
C TRP A 294 13.81 -3.01 15.27
N ARG A 295 13.55 -3.25 16.56
CA ARG A 295 13.34 -4.61 17.08
C ARG A 295 12.13 -5.26 16.43
N SER A 296 11.01 -4.57 16.38
CA SER A 296 9.76 -5.06 15.81
C SER A 296 9.86 -5.20 14.29
N ILE A 297 10.44 -4.21 13.60
CA ILE A 297 10.71 -4.25 12.16
C ILE A 297 11.60 -5.47 11.83
N ARG A 298 12.68 -5.69 12.58
CA ARG A 298 13.60 -6.81 12.35
C ARG A 298 12.96 -8.17 12.59
N THR A 299 12.03 -8.28 13.52
CA THR A 299 11.32 -9.53 13.80
C THR A 299 10.45 -9.95 12.63
N LEU A 300 9.84 -8.98 11.93
CA LEU A 300 8.91 -9.22 10.83
C LEU A 300 9.56 -9.12 9.45
N GLY A 301 10.72 -8.48 9.34
CA GLY A 301 11.37 -8.21 8.07
C GLY A 301 12.13 -9.41 7.50
N ASP A 302 12.12 -9.49 6.18
CA ASP A 302 13.05 -10.31 5.41
C ASP A 302 14.40 -9.60 5.23
N PRO A 303 15.48 -10.32 4.87
CA PRO A 303 16.82 -9.72 4.79
C PRO A 303 16.94 -8.57 3.80
N LEU A 304 16.24 -8.62 2.65
CA LEU A 304 16.30 -7.57 1.63
C LEU A 304 15.64 -6.28 2.15
N SER A 305 14.40 -6.38 2.63
CA SER A 305 13.67 -5.24 3.19
C SER A 305 14.44 -4.59 4.33
N LEU A 306 15.02 -5.38 5.26
CA LEU A 306 15.79 -4.83 6.39
C LEU A 306 17.04 -4.09 5.95
N GLN A 307 17.77 -4.63 4.97
CA GLN A 307 18.98 -3.98 4.44
C GLN A 307 18.61 -2.68 3.73
N LEU A 308 17.54 -2.68 2.94
CA LEU A 308 17.10 -1.49 2.19
C LEU A 308 16.57 -0.40 3.12
N ILE A 309 15.74 -0.74 4.10
CA ILE A 309 15.31 0.22 5.15
C ILE A 309 16.55 0.86 5.79
N ALA A 310 17.50 0.04 6.25
CA ALA A 310 18.72 0.54 6.90
C ALA A 310 19.58 1.38 5.96
N ALA A 311 19.66 1.05 4.67
CA ALA A 311 20.44 1.78 3.67
C ALA A 311 19.83 3.15 3.37
N VAL A 312 18.51 3.22 3.13
CA VAL A 312 17.79 4.47 2.87
C VAL A 312 17.85 5.40 4.10
N MET A 313 17.59 4.87 5.31
CA MET A 313 17.60 5.68 6.53
C MET A 313 19.00 6.24 6.87
N ARG A 314 20.07 5.63 6.37
CA ARG A 314 21.47 6.08 6.55
C ARG A 314 22.02 6.85 5.35
N GLY A 315 21.22 7.11 4.31
CA GLY A 315 21.68 7.76 3.08
C GLY A 315 22.65 6.93 2.23
N ARG A 316 22.67 5.61 2.41
CA ARG A 316 23.50 4.68 1.62
C ARG A 316 22.79 4.21 0.35
N ALA A 317 21.45 4.26 0.34
CA ALA A 317 20.62 4.12 -0.83
C ALA A 317 19.74 5.37 -0.96
N PRO A 318 19.41 5.81 -2.18
CA PRO A 318 18.61 7.00 -2.39
C PRO A 318 17.16 6.77 -1.95
N SER A 319 16.51 7.87 -1.54
CA SER A 319 15.06 8.00 -1.49
C SER A 319 14.55 8.43 -2.87
N LEU A 320 13.31 8.10 -3.21
CA LEU A 320 12.66 8.65 -4.41
C LEU A 320 12.53 10.18 -4.35
N LEU A 321 12.52 10.77 -3.16
CA LEU A 321 12.54 12.23 -2.96
C LEU A 321 13.85 12.90 -3.39
N GLU A 322 14.94 12.14 -3.48
CA GLU A 322 16.26 12.66 -3.94
C GLU A 322 16.37 12.65 -5.46
N LEU A 323 15.49 11.97 -6.16
CA LEU A 323 15.47 11.98 -7.62
C LEU A 323 14.95 13.33 -8.13
N PRO A 324 15.58 13.94 -9.15
CA PRO A 324 15.15 15.23 -9.69
C PRO A 324 13.74 15.15 -10.30
N ASN A 325 13.43 14.03 -10.92
CA ASN A 325 12.15 13.78 -11.57
C ASN A 325 11.48 12.55 -10.99
N ARG A 326 10.15 12.49 -11.14
CA ARG A 326 9.38 11.28 -10.90
C ARG A 326 9.81 10.23 -11.93
N PRO A 327 10.15 8.98 -11.52
CA PRO A 327 10.51 7.93 -12.47
C PRO A 327 9.40 7.64 -13.49
N ASP A 328 9.77 7.42 -14.75
CA ASP A 328 8.81 7.11 -15.83
C ASP A 328 8.02 5.82 -15.58
N ALA A 329 8.56 4.91 -14.76
CA ALA A 329 7.88 3.69 -14.35
C ALA A 329 6.54 3.92 -13.61
N TYR A 330 6.27 5.14 -13.11
CA TYR A 330 4.94 5.50 -12.63
C TYR A 330 3.92 5.71 -13.75
N ASP A 331 4.37 6.11 -14.94
CA ASP A 331 3.49 6.56 -16.03
C ASP A 331 3.09 5.42 -16.96
N ASP A 332 3.77 4.26 -16.87
CA ASP A 332 3.36 3.02 -17.52
C ASP A 332 3.75 1.81 -16.65
N VAL A 333 3.00 1.68 -15.56
CA VAL A 333 3.20 0.61 -14.58
C VAL A 333 2.95 -0.74 -15.23
N GLY A 334 3.87 -1.66 -14.98
CA GLY A 334 3.83 -3.00 -15.55
C GLY A 334 4.64 -3.16 -16.83
N ARG A 335 4.85 -2.11 -17.62
CA ARG A 335 5.77 -2.13 -18.77
C ARG A 335 7.14 -1.55 -18.42
N LEU A 336 7.15 -0.37 -17.79
CA LEU A 336 8.40 0.30 -17.39
C LEU A 336 8.90 -0.15 -16.02
N CYS A 337 8.10 -0.91 -15.27
CA CYS A 337 8.53 -1.54 -14.02
C CYS A 337 9.47 -2.71 -14.31
N ARG A 338 10.51 -2.83 -13.51
CA ARG A 338 11.52 -3.88 -13.68
C ARG A 338 11.04 -5.16 -12.98
N TRP A 339 10.61 -6.15 -13.77
CA TRP A 339 10.16 -7.44 -13.25
C TRP A 339 11.26 -8.23 -12.54
N ASP A 340 12.52 -8.05 -12.95
CA ASP A 340 13.68 -8.63 -12.27
C ASP A 340 13.80 -8.16 -10.82
N ASP A 341 13.17 -7.05 -10.48
CA ASP A 341 13.14 -6.52 -9.12
C ASP A 341 12.33 -7.37 -8.14
N LEU A 342 11.47 -8.27 -8.64
CA LEU A 342 10.82 -9.29 -7.81
C LEU A 342 11.80 -10.35 -7.27
N PHE A 343 12.91 -10.59 -7.95
CA PHE A 343 13.96 -11.44 -7.42
C PHE A 343 14.77 -10.66 -6.37
N PRO A 344 15.02 -11.14 -5.15
CA PRO A 344 14.74 -12.50 -4.66
C PRO A 344 13.41 -12.70 -3.92
N LEU A 345 12.43 -11.79 -4.00
CA LEU A 345 11.17 -11.91 -3.28
C LEU A 345 10.38 -13.17 -3.68
N THR A 346 10.52 -13.60 -4.95
CA THR A 346 9.92 -14.84 -5.46
C THR A 346 10.42 -16.10 -4.76
N LEU A 347 11.56 -16.01 -4.06
CA LEU A 347 12.14 -17.11 -3.30
C LEU A 347 11.47 -17.33 -1.94
N LEU A 348 10.64 -16.40 -1.49
CA LEU A 348 9.89 -16.55 -0.24
C LEU A 348 8.74 -17.54 -0.43
N PRO A 349 8.55 -18.48 0.50
CA PRO A 349 7.42 -19.40 0.42
C PRO A 349 6.11 -18.62 0.53
N ARG A 350 5.06 -19.09 -0.16
CA ARG A 350 3.72 -18.52 -0.01
C ARG A 350 3.23 -18.64 1.42
N SER A 351 2.50 -17.66 1.89
CA SER A 351 1.86 -17.67 3.19
C SER A 351 0.79 -18.76 3.26
N ARG A 352 0.34 -19.09 4.48
CA ARG A 352 -0.70 -20.10 4.66
C ARG A 352 -2.01 -19.67 4.01
N PHE A 353 -2.42 -18.40 4.20
CA PHE A 353 -3.63 -17.86 3.58
C PHE A 353 -3.53 -17.78 2.05
N GLU A 354 -2.38 -17.38 1.49
CA GLU A 354 -2.16 -17.44 0.03
C GLU A 354 -2.36 -18.86 -0.52
N ARG A 355 -1.86 -19.88 0.18
CA ARG A 355 -2.01 -21.28 -0.26
C ARG A 355 -3.46 -21.73 -0.23
N VAL A 356 -4.19 -21.43 0.86
CA VAL A 356 -5.62 -21.75 0.96
C VAL A 356 -6.40 -21.12 -0.19
N LEU A 357 -6.21 -19.84 -0.40
CA LEU A 357 -6.92 -19.10 -1.43
C LEU A 357 -6.54 -19.60 -2.83
N GLY A 358 -5.27 -19.86 -3.09
CA GLY A 358 -4.78 -20.43 -4.34
C GLY A 358 -5.40 -21.82 -4.62
N HIS A 359 -5.54 -22.68 -3.61
CA HIS A 359 -6.25 -23.96 -3.75
C HIS A 359 -7.72 -23.77 -4.10
N ALA A 360 -8.40 -22.81 -3.48
CA ALA A 360 -9.81 -22.52 -3.72
C ALA A 360 -10.03 -21.96 -5.13
N ILE A 361 -9.22 -21.01 -5.58
CA ILE A 361 -9.31 -20.39 -6.90
C ILE A 361 -9.01 -21.42 -8.00
N ALA A 362 -8.02 -22.29 -7.80
CA ALA A 362 -7.69 -23.37 -8.71
C ALA A 362 -8.78 -24.47 -8.77
N GLY A 363 -9.86 -24.37 -7.98
CA GLY A 363 -10.96 -25.34 -7.98
C GLY A 363 -10.57 -26.71 -7.43
N ARG A 364 -9.48 -26.81 -6.65
CA ARG A 364 -8.98 -28.09 -6.14
C ARG A 364 -9.93 -28.67 -5.09
N ARG A 365 -10.28 -29.94 -5.26
CA ARG A 365 -11.17 -30.65 -4.35
C ARG A 365 -10.50 -30.88 -2.99
N VAL A 366 -11.31 -30.78 -1.95
CA VAL A 366 -10.90 -31.03 -0.54
C VAL A 366 -11.72 -32.16 0.04
N ARG A 367 -11.10 -33.11 0.74
CA ARG A 367 -11.83 -34.15 1.46
C ARG A 367 -12.09 -33.68 2.89
N MET A 368 -13.37 -33.52 3.24
CA MET A 368 -13.81 -33.09 4.56
C MET A 368 -14.95 -34.04 5.01
N ASP A 369 -14.92 -34.45 6.27
CA ASP A 369 -15.94 -35.33 6.87
C ASP A 369 -16.28 -36.56 5.98
N GLY A 370 -15.22 -37.20 5.45
CA GLY A 370 -15.33 -38.39 4.59
C GLY A 370 -15.83 -38.13 3.18
N SER A 371 -16.19 -36.89 2.81
CA SER A 371 -16.76 -36.53 1.51
C SER A 371 -15.86 -35.56 0.74
N TRP A 372 -15.91 -35.64 -0.61
CA TRP A 372 -15.26 -34.66 -1.47
C TRP A 372 -16.08 -33.39 -1.61
N HIS A 373 -15.39 -32.25 -1.51
CA HIS A 373 -15.96 -30.92 -1.65
C HIS A 373 -15.17 -30.15 -2.71
N ARG A 374 -15.89 -29.47 -3.60
CA ARG A 374 -15.32 -28.60 -4.63
C ARG A 374 -15.55 -27.15 -4.26
N PRO A 375 -14.53 -26.28 -4.27
CA PRO A 375 -14.76 -24.86 -4.08
C PRO A 375 -15.52 -24.30 -5.27
N ILE A 376 -16.53 -23.46 -4.99
CA ILE A 376 -17.40 -22.84 -6.00
C ILE A 376 -17.42 -21.32 -5.91
N GLY A 377 -16.76 -20.74 -4.91
CA GLY A 377 -16.67 -19.30 -4.74
C GLY A 377 -15.86 -18.91 -3.49
N VAL A 378 -15.54 -17.64 -3.41
CA VAL A 378 -14.89 -17.02 -2.27
C VAL A 378 -15.75 -15.85 -1.81
N ARG A 379 -16.00 -15.71 -0.52
CA ARG A 379 -16.72 -14.58 0.07
C ARG A 379 -15.72 -13.63 0.74
N GLY A 380 -15.63 -12.41 0.21
CA GLY A 380 -14.67 -11.42 0.70
C GLY A 380 -13.24 -11.96 0.64
N TRP A 381 -12.51 -11.83 1.75
CA TRP A 381 -11.14 -12.32 1.92
C TRP A 381 -11.02 -13.49 2.89
N SER A 382 -12.13 -13.88 3.53
CA SER A 382 -12.11 -14.69 4.75
C SER A 382 -12.77 -16.04 4.64
N HIS A 383 -13.58 -16.30 3.61
CA HIS A 383 -14.37 -17.52 3.52
C HIS A 383 -14.35 -18.12 2.12
N VAL A 384 -14.31 -19.44 2.05
CA VAL A 384 -14.47 -20.23 0.82
C VAL A 384 -15.81 -20.92 0.86
N VAL A 385 -16.54 -20.88 -0.25
CA VAL A 385 -17.80 -21.59 -0.45
C VAL A 385 -17.52 -22.90 -1.17
N PHE A 386 -17.86 -24.00 -0.55
CA PHE A 386 -17.73 -25.35 -1.10
C PHE A 386 -19.09 -25.93 -1.47
N ARG A 387 -19.08 -26.84 -2.45
CA ARG A 387 -20.19 -27.74 -2.77
C ARG A 387 -19.72 -29.19 -2.55
N ARG A 388 -20.44 -29.92 -1.73
CA ARG A 388 -20.21 -31.35 -1.52
C ARG A 388 -20.61 -32.11 -2.78
N GLU A 389 -19.73 -32.98 -3.28
CA GLU A 389 -19.96 -33.62 -4.59
C GLU A 389 -21.09 -34.66 -4.57
N ARG A 390 -21.29 -35.39 -3.45
CA ARG A 390 -22.27 -36.45 -3.36
C ARG A 390 -23.73 -35.99 -3.38
N ASP A 391 -24.06 -34.80 -2.89
CA ASP A 391 -25.42 -34.31 -2.68
C ASP A 391 -25.61 -32.81 -2.95
N GLY A 392 -24.57 -32.13 -3.40
CA GLY A 392 -24.62 -30.70 -3.76
C GLY A 392 -24.76 -29.72 -2.61
N VAL A 393 -24.73 -30.19 -1.35
CA VAL A 393 -24.87 -29.32 -0.16
C VAL A 393 -23.75 -28.29 -0.14
N ARG A 394 -24.13 -27.02 0.07
CA ARG A 394 -23.17 -25.92 0.19
C ARG A 394 -22.66 -25.80 1.63
N ARG A 395 -21.36 -25.59 1.78
CA ARG A 395 -20.70 -25.31 3.04
C ARG A 395 -19.83 -24.06 2.88
N VAL A 396 -19.95 -23.13 3.82
CA VAL A 396 -19.06 -21.95 3.90
C VAL A 396 -18.06 -22.23 5.00
N MET A 397 -16.78 -22.05 4.71
CA MET A 397 -15.68 -22.28 5.66
C MET A 397 -14.80 -21.03 5.71
N SER A 398 -14.37 -20.67 6.92
CA SER A 398 -13.35 -19.64 7.09
C SER A 398 -11.99 -20.11 6.57
N LEU A 399 -11.08 -19.16 6.27
CA LEU A 399 -9.71 -19.52 5.93
C LEU A 399 -9.01 -20.24 7.08
N ASP A 400 -9.35 -19.93 8.33
CA ASP A 400 -8.78 -20.60 9.50
C ASP A 400 -9.20 -22.06 9.60
N GLU A 401 -10.48 -22.36 9.34
CA GLU A 401 -10.97 -23.74 9.24
C GLU A 401 -10.28 -24.49 8.09
N MET A 402 -10.11 -23.82 6.93
CA MET A 402 -9.40 -24.38 5.79
C MET A 402 -7.94 -24.66 6.09
N LEU A 403 -7.25 -23.81 6.84
CA LEU A 403 -5.86 -24.04 7.25
C LEU A 403 -5.70 -25.35 8.00
N ALA A 404 -6.61 -25.68 8.90
CA ALA A 404 -6.57 -26.94 9.67
C ALA A 404 -6.64 -28.18 8.74
N HIS A 405 -7.37 -28.09 7.62
CA HIS A 405 -7.46 -29.16 6.63
C HIS A 405 -6.25 -29.20 5.69
N LEU A 406 -5.67 -28.06 5.32
CA LEU A 406 -4.53 -28.00 4.40
C LEU A 406 -3.21 -28.39 5.05
N ASP A 407 -2.99 -28.06 6.32
CA ASP A 407 -1.77 -28.48 7.03
C ASP A 407 -1.60 -30.03 7.06
N ALA A 408 -2.71 -30.77 6.95
CA ALA A 408 -2.68 -32.21 6.79
C ALA A 408 -2.21 -32.69 5.39
N TRP A 409 -2.27 -31.81 4.37
CA TRP A 409 -1.97 -32.14 2.98
C TRP A 409 -0.60 -31.66 2.52
N ASP A 410 -0.14 -30.54 3.07
CA ASP A 410 1.04 -29.81 2.60
C ASP A 410 2.33 -30.34 3.26
N ARG A 411 2.45 -31.67 3.35
CA ARG A 411 3.68 -32.35 3.79
C ARG A 411 4.77 -32.35 2.72
N THR A 412 4.49 -31.92 1.52
CA THR A 412 5.49 -31.63 0.50
C THR A 412 6.13 -30.29 0.84
N ALA A 413 7.16 -30.38 1.67
CA ALA A 413 7.98 -29.24 2.06
C ALA A 413 8.35 -28.41 0.83
N ASP A 414 7.82 -27.17 0.73
CA ASP A 414 8.51 -26.09 0.03
C ASP A 414 9.96 -26.17 0.50
N ARG A 415 10.89 -26.46 -0.42
CA ARG A 415 12.32 -26.45 -0.11
C ARG A 415 12.65 -25.03 0.32
N ARG A 416 12.58 -24.79 1.62
CA ARG A 416 12.89 -23.48 2.21
C ARG A 416 14.31 -23.13 1.85
N MET A 417 14.47 -22.10 1.04
CA MET A 417 15.81 -21.57 0.81
C MET A 417 16.35 -21.07 2.14
N SER A 418 17.59 -21.41 2.47
CA SER A 418 18.18 -21.01 3.74
C SER A 418 18.20 -19.48 3.83
N GLU A 419 17.90 -18.93 5.00
CA GLU A 419 17.94 -17.47 5.25
C GLU A 419 19.29 -16.87 4.86
N ARG A 420 20.40 -17.61 5.02
CA ARG A 420 21.75 -17.20 4.59
C ARG A 420 21.83 -16.96 3.08
N ARG A 421 21.18 -17.81 2.28
CA ARG A 421 21.15 -17.66 0.81
C ARG A 421 20.29 -16.46 0.40
N ILE A 422 19.13 -16.26 1.03
CA ILE A 422 18.28 -15.09 0.83
C ILE A 422 19.05 -13.82 1.20
N ALA A 423 19.74 -13.79 2.34
CA ALA A 423 20.55 -12.65 2.77
C ALA A 423 21.73 -12.36 1.82
N ALA A 424 22.34 -13.39 1.24
CA ALA A 424 23.44 -13.21 0.26
C ALA A 424 22.91 -12.63 -1.05
N LEU A 425 21.76 -13.10 -1.53
CA LEU A 425 21.10 -12.57 -2.73
C LEU A 425 20.65 -11.13 -2.51
N ALA A 426 20.07 -10.83 -1.34
CA ALA A 426 19.67 -9.49 -0.97
C ALA A 426 20.85 -8.51 -0.97
N ARG A 427 22.01 -8.90 -0.41
CA ARG A 427 23.24 -8.06 -0.46
C ARG A 427 23.67 -7.75 -1.88
N ARG A 428 23.76 -8.78 -2.73
CA ARG A 428 24.14 -8.60 -4.14
C ARG A 428 23.19 -7.66 -4.87
N GLU A 429 21.90 -7.77 -4.62
CA GLU A 429 20.88 -6.93 -5.25
C GLU A 429 21.01 -5.47 -4.79
N ILE A 430 21.22 -5.21 -3.51
CA ILE A 430 21.48 -3.85 -3.01
C ILE A 430 22.75 -3.28 -3.59
N GLU A 431 23.84 -4.05 -3.63
CA GLU A 431 25.11 -3.63 -4.25
C GLU A 431 24.91 -3.28 -5.72
N ARG A 432 24.17 -4.10 -6.47
CA ARG A 432 23.85 -3.85 -7.88
C ARG A 432 23.08 -2.54 -8.06
N ARG A 433 22.06 -2.28 -7.23
CA ARG A 433 21.26 -1.04 -7.26
C ARG A 433 22.12 0.17 -6.92
N MET A 434 22.92 0.09 -5.87
CA MET A 434 23.82 1.20 -5.48
C MET A 434 24.82 1.54 -6.59
N LEU A 435 25.33 0.54 -7.32
CA LEU A 435 26.21 0.76 -8.47
C LEU A 435 25.46 1.40 -9.64
N ALA A 436 24.25 0.94 -9.95
CA ALA A 436 23.41 1.53 -10.99
C ALA A 436 23.10 3.00 -10.70
N ASP A 437 22.70 3.31 -9.47
CA ASP A 437 22.43 4.68 -9.04
C ASP A 437 23.66 5.59 -9.12
N ARG A 438 24.84 5.09 -8.73
CA ARG A 438 26.09 5.86 -8.87
C ARG A 438 26.39 6.18 -10.34
N ARG A 439 26.20 5.21 -11.23
CA ARG A 439 26.36 5.42 -12.68
C ARG A 439 25.38 6.45 -13.21
N ALA A 440 24.09 6.31 -12.88
CA ALA A 440 23.06 7.26 -13.31
C ALA A 440 23.35 8.69 -12.81
N ARG A 441 23.80 8.84 -11.56
CA ARG A 441 24.20 10.17 -11.02
C ARG A 441 25.44 10.72 -11.74
N GLN A 442 26.41 9.88 -12.03
CA GLN A 442 27.61 10.29 -12.75
C GLN A 442 27.27 10.72 -14.20
N GLU A 443 26.46 9.95 -14.88
CA GLU A 443 25.95 10.27 -16.22
C GLU A 443 25.16 11.59 -16.24
N ALA A 444 24.29 11.81 -15.24
CA ALA A 444 23.57 13.07 -15.11
C ALA A 444 24.50 14.27 -14.86
N LEU A 445 25.53 14.11 -14.01
CA LEU A 445 26.55 15.15 -13.79
C LEU A 445 27.39 15.43 -15.04
N ASP A 446 27.77 14.40 -15.78
CA ASP A 446 28.54 14.54 -17.03
C ASP A 446 27.67 15.21 -18.13
N GLN A 447 26.37 14.89 -18.21
CA GLN A 447 25.44 15.59 -19.09
C GLN A 447 25.29 17.07 -18.70
N GLN A 448 25.18 17.37 -17.41
CA GLN A 448 25.08 18.75 -16.93
C GLN A 448 26.36 19.54 -17.22
N ARG A 449 27.56 18.93 -17.05
CA ARG A 449 28.83 19.55 -17.43
C ARG A 449 28.89 19.85 -18.91
N ARG A 450 28.55 18.87 -19.78
CA ARG A 450 28.51 19.07 -21.23
C ARG A 450 27.55 20.18 -21.65
N ALA A 451 26.40 20.27 -21.03
CA ALA A 451 25.43 21.36 -21.28
C ALA A 451 25.99 22.72 -20.85
N MET A 452 26.72 22.79 -19.72
CA MET A 452 27.38 24.05 -19.28
C MET A 452 28.53 24.44 -20.20
N ASP A 453 29.33 23.48 -20.67
CA ASP A 453 30.43 23.72 -21.60
C ASP A 453 29.90 24.24 -22.97
N GLN A 454 28.77 23.70 -23.44
CA GLN A 454 28.11 24.18 -24.67
C GLN A 454 27.55 25.60 -24.53
N VAL A 455 27.04 25.98 -23.33
CA VAL A 455 26.59 27.36 -23.08
C VAL A 455 27.78 28.30 -22.92
N GLY A 456 28.94 27.82 -22.43
CA GLY A 456 30.16 28.61 -22.33
C GLY A 456 30.78 28.91 -23.72
N GLU A 457 30.71 27.98 -24.67
CA GLU A 457 31.18 28.21 -26.04
C GLU A 457 30.33 29.21 -26.83
N VAL A 458 29.03 29.33 -26.51
CA VAL A 458 28.13 30.32 -27.17
C VAL A 458 28.34 31.76 -26.64
N LEU A 459 29.05 31.94 -25.53
CA LEU A 459 29.33 33.25 -24.94
C LEU A 459 30.73 33.80 -25.23
N ASP A 460 31.46 33.28 -26.23
CA ASP A 460 32.69 33.89 -26.68
C ASP A 460 32.38 35.23 -27.43
N PRO A 461 32.79 36.39 -26.89
CA PRO A 461 32.34 37.70 -27.38
C PRO A 461 33.01 38.14 -28.68
N SER A 462 33.68 37.25 -29.44
CA SER A 462 34.39 37.60 -30.65
C SER A 462 33.61 37.40 -31.96
N THR A 463 32.34 37.00 -31.92
CA THR A 463 31.50 36.93 -33.12
C THR A 463 30.57 38.12 -33.20
N THR A 464 31.00 39.08 -33.99
CA THR A 464 30.28 40.33 -34.34
C THR A 464 28.92 40.10 -35.00
N ALA A 465 28.00 40.98 -34.60
CA ALA A 465 26.66 41.19 -35.10
C ALA A 465 26.47 40.96 -36.58
N SER A 466 25.47 40.15 -36.98
CA SER A 466 24.57 40.44 -38.13
C SER A 466 23.40 39.45 -38.11
N ASP A 467 22.18 40.04 -38.19
CA ASP A 467 20.93 39.41 -38.60
C ASP A 467 20.28 38.35 -37.73
N ALA A 468 19.45 38.79 -36.79
CA ALA A 468 18.49 37.94 -36.08
C ALA A 468 17.16 37.85 -36.87
N PRO A 469 16.73 36.66 -37.31
CA PRO A 469 15.31 36.44 -37.59
C PRO A 469 14.57 36.17 -36.27
N LYS A 470 13.44 36.89 -36.07
CA LYS A 470 12.48 36.57 -35.00
C LYS A 470 11.93 35.18 -35.26
N VAL A 471 12.26 34.26 -34.36
CA VAL A 471 11.59 32.96 -34.28
C VAL A 471 10.64 33.01 -33.12
N ASP A 472 9.35 32.91 -33.44
CA ASP A 472 8.28 32.72 -32.43
C ASP A 472 8.55 31.41 -31.65
N ALA A 473 8.60 31.52 -30.34
CA ALA A 473 8.75 30.40 -29.46
C ALA A 473 7.48 29.51 -29.50
N PRO A 474 7.59 28.20 -29.74
CA PRO A 474 6.43 27.34 -29.61
C PRO A 474 6.06 27.27 -28.13
N SER A 475 4.82 27.64 -27.82
CA SER A 475 4.18 27.45 -26.53
C SER A 475 4.16 25.95 -26.22
N ALA A 476 5.08 25.49 -25.39
CA ALA A 476 5.00 24.17 -24.82
C ALA A 476 3.80 24.12 -23.87
N ALA A 477 2.74 23.44 -24.29
CA ALA A 477 1.64 23.11 -23.40
C ALA A 477 2.19 22.29 -22.23
N PRO A 478 1.83 22.64 -20.98
CA PRO A 478 2.22 21.83 -19.83
C PRO A 478 1.62 20.43 -19.97
N PRO A 479 2.36 19.37 -19.55
CA PRO A 479 1.81 18.02 -19.56
C PRO A 479 0.53 17.98 -18.71
N PRO A 480 -0.45 17.12 -19.06
CA PRO A 480 -1.72 17.04 -18.37
C PRO A 480 -1.47 16.79 -16.88
N VAL A 481 -1.90 17.71 -16.06
CA VAL A 481 -1.89 17.57 -14.60
C VAL A 481 -2.91 16.48 -14.28
N VAL A 482 -2.45 15.35 -13.78
CA VAL A 482 -3.32 14.38 -13.10
C VAL A 482 -3.94 15.15 -11.93
N ARG A 483 -5.16 15.66 -12.12
CA ARG A 483 -5.88 16.34 -11.05
C ARG A 483 -6.11 15.34 -9.94
N ALA A 484 -5.54 15.62 -8.78
CA ALA A 484 -5.97 14.95 -7.57
C ALA A 484 -7.48 15.12 -7.46
N TRP A 485 -8.18 14.03 -7.16
CA TRP A 485 -9.64 14.01 -7.01
C TRP A 485 -10.06 14.80 -5.76
N GLU A 486 -9.91 16.12 -5.79
CA GLU A 486 -10.38 17.00 -4.70
C GLU A 486 -11.86 17.37 -4.84
N ASP A 487 -12.46 17.21 -6.03
CA ASP A 487 -13.82 17.65 -6.35
C ASP A 487 -14.71 16.54 -6.93
N ALA A 488 -14.82 15.40 -6.26
CA ALA A 488 -15.95 14.50 -6.52
C ALA A 488 -17.16 15.00 -5.71
N PRO A 489 -18.30 15.31 -6.35
CA PRO A 489 -19.49 15.76 -5.63
C PRO A 489 -19.99 14.70 -4.67
N ASP A 490 -20.44 15.14 -3.49
CA ASP A 490 -20.93 14.39 -2.33
C ASP A 490 -22.22 13.55 -2.55
N SER A 491 -22.47 13.03 -3.73
CA SER A 491 -23.70 12.32 -4.05
C SER A 491 -23.45 10.93 -4.60
N VAL A 492 -23.05 9.97 -3.80
CA VAL A 492 -23.41 8.53 -3.91
C VAL A 492 -22.81 7.75 -2.72
N VAL A 493 -23.13 8.13 -1.49
CA VAL A 493 -22.94 7.25 -0.31
C VAL A 493 -24.23 7.23 0.50
N GLN A 494 -25.30 6.78 -0.13
CA GLN A 494 -26.48 6.25 0.57
C GLN A 494 -27.10 5.22 -0.37
N HIS A 495 -26.75 3.96 -0.19
CA HIS A 495 -27.55 2.76 -0.42
C HIS A 495 -26.67 1.52 -0.49
N SER A 496 -26.24 1.02 0.65
CA SER A 496 -25.93 -0.41 0.81
C SER A 496 -25.92 -0.83 2.28
N SER A 497 -27.03 -0.55 2.95
CA SER A 497 -27.33 -1.20 4.23
C SER A 497 -28.82 -1.51 4.30
N ARG A 498 -29.23 -2.56 3.58
CA ARG A 498 -30.44 -3.37 3.81
C ARG A 498 -30.50 -4.44 2.72
N HIS A 499 -30.13 -5.66 3.09
CA HIS A 499 -30.85 -6.88 2.76
C HIS A 499 -30.16 -8.04 3.48
N THR A 500 -30.70 -8.31 4.65
CA THR A 500 -30.72 -9.62 5.30
C THR A 500 -31.65 -10.52 4.47
N HIS A 501 -31.15 -11.64 4.03
CA HIS A 501 -31.71 -13.00 4.13
C HIS A 501 -30.70 -13.98 3.57
#